data_5f5d23f6c4c1bdbed119e425f8ab8398
#
_entry.id   5f5d23f6c4c1bdbed119e425f8ab8398
#
_cell.length_a   1.000
_cell.length_b   1.000
_cell.length_c   1.000
_cell.angle_alpha   90.00
_cell.angle_beta   90.00
_cell.angle_gamma   90.00
#
_symmetry.space_group_name_H-M   'P 1'
#
loop_
_entity.id
_entity.type
_entity.pdbx_description
1 polymer ?
#
loop_
_entity_poly.entity_id
_entity_poly.type
_entity_poly.pdbx_seq_one_letter_code
_entity_poly.pdbx_strand_id
1 'polypeptide(L)'
;MTRVSPAPLIKSALDSDAALTPGNRFVRACLRRPVDRTPVWFLRQAGRYMPEYQAVRKHHTLLEICKQPKLAAEVTITAAEKLGVDAAIIFADLLLPFECMGLPFEFQAGEGPVVHHPVRSVADIQKLRTDRASELGYVAEAIERVVAHFKNRLGIIGFCGAPFTLASYMIEGGGSRNYIHTKTLMYRQPAAWRLLLDKLVVVLREYAAQQVAAGADVIQIFDSWAGALSVADYRDFVLPATKVLVREVQALGVPVIYFGVDTASLLPAMRETGADVLGLDWRVPLDEGWRSLDYACAVQGNLDPITLFAEPELIRQRVREILAQATGRPGHIFNLGHGIVPGTPVENVQAVVKFVREYSQPTPSPLIGGARG
;
A
#
# COMPACT_ATOMS: atom_id res chain seq x y z
N MET A 1 -14.73 1.49 23.84
CA MET A 1 -13.86 0.88 22.80
C MET A 1 -13.81 -0.61 23.03
N THR A 2 -14.59 -1.37 22.31
CA THR A 2 -14.51 -2.84 22.29
C THR A 2 -13.16 -3.22 21.67
N ARG A 3 -12.32 -3.95 22.41
CA ARG A 3 -11.09 -4.52 21.85
C ARG A 3 -11.50 -5.47 20.73
N VAL A 4 -11.23 -5.09 19.48
CA VAL A 4 -11.34 -5.99 18.35
C VAL A 4 -10.33 -7.12 18.59
N SER A 5 -10.78 -8.36 18.57
CA SER A 5 -9.86 -9.50 18.68
C SER A 5 -8.94 -9.49 17.46
N PRO A 6 -7.61 -9.65 17.59
CA PRO A 6 -6.72 -9.62 16.44
C PRO A 6 -7.14 -10.67 15.41
N ALA A 7 -7.02 -10.31 14.12
CA ALA A 7 -7.34 -11.18 13.00
C ALA A 7 -6.59 -12.53 13.11
N PRO A 8 -7.17 -13.64 12.64
CA PRO A 8 -6.58 -14.99 12.81
C PRO A 8 -5.13 -15.11 12.31
N LEU A 9 -4.79 -14.45 11.19
CA LEU A 9 -3.42 -14.48 10.67
C LEU A 9 -2.44 -13.68 11.53
N ILE A 10 -2.87 -12.60 12.15
CA ILE A 10 -2.01 -11.83 13.07
C ILE A 10 -1.72 -12.66 14.32
N LYS A 11 -2.73 -13.32 14.89
CA LYS A 11 -2.53 -14.22 16.03
C LYS A 11 -1.55 -15.34 15.67
N SER A 12 -1.72 -16.00 14.53
CA SER A 12 -0.83 -17.03 14.01
C SER A 12 0.58 -16.48 13.71
N ALA A 13 0.69 -15.25 13.23
CA ALA A 13 1.99 -14.63 12.94
C ALA A 13 2.79 -14.29 14.22
N LEU A 14 2.10 -14.07 15.34
CA LEU A 14 2.72 -13.83 16.65
C LEU A 14 3.11 -15.12 17.36
N ASP A 15 2.49 -16.24 17.02
CA ASP A 15 2.81 -17.56 17.55
C ASP A 15 4.03 -18.14 16.85
N SER A 16 5.11 -18.39 17.62
CA SER A 16 6.38 -18.96 17.10
C SER A 16 6.21 -20.39 16.60
N ASP A 17 5.26 -21.14 17.14
CA ASP A 17 5.05 -22.56 16.88
C ASP A 17 4.02 -22.80 15.77
N ALA A 18 3.35 -21.74 15.30
CA ALA A 18 2.39 -21.85 14.22
C ALA A 18 3.07 -22.23 12.89
N ALA A 19 2.49 -23.21 12.19
CA ALA A 19 2.96 -23.61 10.86
C ALA A 19 2.95 -22.42 9.89
N LEU A 20 4.01 -22.30 9.09
CA LEU A 20 4.13 -21.22 8.11
C LEU A 20 3.22 -21.50 6.90
N THR A 21 2.30 -20.57 6.66
CA THR A 21 1.47 -20.49 5.46
C THR A 21 1.83 -19.24 4.66
N PRO A 22 1.47 -19.13 3.37
CA PRO A 22 1.71 -17.89 2.63
C PRO A 22 1.17 -16.64 3.36
N GLY A 23 -0.04 -16.71 3.92
CA GLY A 23 -0.67 -15.59 4.62
C GLY A 23 0.06 -15.17 5.89
N ASN A 24 0.35 -16.10 6.81
CA ASN A 24 1.06 -15.74 8.02
C ASN A 24 2.54 -15.39 7.77
N ARG A 25 3.19 -15.96 6.74
CA ARG A 25 4.52 -15.57 6.29
C ARG A 25 4.57 -14.08 5.96
N PHE A 26 3.59 -13.60 5.19
CA PHE A 26 3.49 -12.19 4.83
C PHE A 26 3.34 -11.29 6.07
N VAL A 27 2.41 -11.61 6.96
CA VAL A 27 2.19 -10.85 8.20
C VAL A 27 3.41 -10.92 9.12
N ARG A 28 4.07 -12.09 9.25
CA ARG A 28 5.32 -12.24 10.00
C ARG A 28 6.44 -11.34 9.46
N ALA A 29 6.56 -11.24 8.13
CA ALA A 29 7.55 -10.35 7.52
C ALA A 29 7.23 -8.88 7.84
N CYS A 30 5.95 -8.45 7.78
CA CYS A 30 5.56 -7.11 8.20
C CYS A 30 5.96 -6.81 9.65
N LEU A 31 5.87 -7.80 10.53
CA LEU A 31 6.22 -7.71 11.96
C LEU A 31 7.70 -8.03 12.26
N ARG A 32 8.54 -8.16 11.22
CA ARG A 32 9.96 -8.53 11.33
C ARG A 32 10.19 -9.84 12.11
N ARG A 33 9.26 -10.79 11.97
CA ARG A 33 9.38 -12.13 12.52
C ARG A 33 10.11 -13.05 11.52
N PRO A 34 10.80 -14.10 12.00
CA PRO A 34 11.43 -15.07 11.10
C PRO A 34 10.44 -15.71 10.14
N VAL A 35 10.87 -15.92 8.91
CA VAL A 35 10.12 -16.59 7.85
C VAL A 35 11.03 -17.62 7.15
N ASP A 36 10.42 -18.63 6.55
CA ASP A 36 11.11 -19.66 5.77
C ASP A 36 11.62 -19.16 4.42
N ARG A 37 11.00 -18.11 3.88
CA ARG A 37 11.41 -17.42 2.66
C ARG A 37 10.80 -16.02 2.59
N THR A 38 11.35 -15.16 1.77
CA THR A 38 10.81 -13.83 1.52
C THR A 38 9.41 -13.94 0.90
N PRO A 39 8.36 -13.33 1.51
CA PRO A 39 7.05 -13.27 0.87
C PRO A 39 7.06 -12.33 -0.32
N VAL A 40 6.21 -12.61 -1.31
CA VAL A 40 6.10 -11.82 -2.54
C VAL A 40 4.65 -11.51 -2.89
N TRP A 41 4.40 -10.26 -3.24
CA TRP A 41 3.18 -9.78 -3.88
C TRP A 41 3.49 -8.54 -4.72
N PHE A 42 2.54 -8.00 -5.50
CA PHE A 42 2.85 -6.90 -6.41
C PHE A 42 1.87 -5.75 -6.32
N LEU A 43 2.40 -4.54 -6.32
CA LEU A 43 1.64 -3.32 -6.54
C LEU A 43 0.93 -3.39 -7.90
N ARG A 44 -0.39 -3.14 -7.91
CA ARG A 44 -1.27 -3.31 -9.09
C ARG A 44 -1.26 -4.74 -9.64
N GLN A 45 -1.17 -5.77 -8.77
CA GLN A 45 -1.17 -7.17 -9.21
C GLN A 45 -2.43 -7.56 -9.99
N ALA A 46 -3.59 -6.95 -9.74
CA ALA A 46 -4.71 -6.95 -10.66
C ALA A 46 -4.64 -5.68 -11.51
N GLY A 47 -4.52 -5.81 -12.83
CA GLY A 47 -4.32 -4.63 -13.66
C GLY A 47 -4.44 -4.86 -15.16
N ARG A 48 -4.32 -3.78 -15.93
CA ARG A 48 -4.52 -3.76 -17.39
C ARG A 48 -3.58 -4.66 -18.19
N TYR A 49 -2.57 -5.26 -17.58
CA TYR A 49 -1.69 -6.24 -18.23
C TYR A 49 -2.31 -7.65 -18.24
N MET A 50 -3.31 -7.93 -17.40
CA MET A 50 -3.96 -9.25 -17.28
C MET A 50 -5.16 -9.37 -18.24
N PRO A 51 -5.21 -10.42 -19.08
CA PRO A 51 -6.36 -10.66 -19.98
C PRO A 51 -7.69 -10.79 -19.24
N GLU A 52 -7.70 -11.43 -18.07
CA GLU A 52 -8.91 -11.62 -17.25
C GLU A 52 -9.46 -10.27 -16.78
N TYR A 53 -8.61 -9.39 -16.29
CA TYR A 53 -9.02 -8.04 -15.91
C TYR A 53 -9.50 -7.24 -17.12
N GLN A 54 -8.84 -7.35 -18.28
CA GLN A 54 -9.27 -6.68 -19.50
C GLN A 54 -10.66 -7.16 -19.95
N ALA A 55 -10.97 -8.45 -19.78
CA ALA A 55 -12.30 -8.99 -20.09
C ALA A 55 -13.40 -8.32 -19.24
N VAL A 56 -13.16 -8.15 -17.94
CA VAL A 56 -14.08 -7.42 -17.04
C VAL A 56 -14.18 -5.94 -17.45
N ARG A 57 -13.06 -5.31 -17.78
CA ARG A 57 -13.00 -3.89 -18.19
C ARG A 57 -13.71 -3.57 -19.51
N LYS A 58 -13.97 -4.56 -20.37
CA LYS A 58 -14.77 -4.37 -21.59
C LYS A 58 -16.23 -4.03 -21.28
N HIS A 59 -16.74 -4.46 -20.12
CA HIS A 59 -18.15 -4.35 -19.76
C HIS A 59 -18.40 -3.39 -18.58
N HIS A 60 -17.35 -3.02 -17.85
CA HIS A 60 -17.46 -2.20 -16.64
C HIS A 60 -16.36 -1.14 -16.59
N THR A 61 -16.71 0.05 -16.11
CA THR A 61 -15.76 1.09 -15.75
C THR A 61 -14.97 0.70 -14.51
N LEU A 62 -13.86 1.39 -14.22
CA LEU A 62 -13.08 1.16 -13.01
C LEU A 62 -13.93 1.34 -11.74
N LEU A 63 -14.68 2.43 -11.68
CA LEU A 63 -15.54 2.75 -10.52
C LEU A 63 -16.67 1.73 -10.35
N GLU A 64 -17.28 1.26 -11.44
CA GLU A 64 -18.31 0.20 -11.38
C GLU A 64 -17.74 -1.10 -10.81
N ILE A 65 -16.51 -1.49 -11.18
CA ILE A 65 -15.86 -2.68 -10.61
C ILE A 65 -15.60 -2.47 -9.11
N CYS A 66 -15.05 -1.32 -8.72
CA CYS A 66 -14.78 -1.01 -7.31
C CYS A 66 -16.05 -1.01 -6.45
N LYS A 67 -17.18 -0.52 -7.00
CA LYS A 67 -18.46 -0.40 -6.29
C LYS A 67 -19.31 -1.69 -6.32
N GLN A 68 -18.88 -2.71 -7.03
CA GLN A 68 -19.53 -4.02 -7.07
C GLN A 68 -18.69 -5.05 -6.30
N PRO A 69 -19.04 -5.38 -5.05
CA PRO A 69 -18.20 -6.24 -4.18
C PRO A 69 -17.84 -7.58 -4.81
N LYS A 70 -18.77 -8.18 -5.56
CA LYS A 70 -18.53 -9.45 -6.26
C LYS A 70 -17.45 -9.31 -7.34
N LEU A 71 -17.51 -8.27 -8.17
CA LEU A 71 -16.52 -8.04 -9.22
C LEU A 71 -15.15 -7.66 -8.66
N ALA A 72 -15.11 -6.79 -7.64
CA ALA A 72 -13.87 -6.41 -6.99
C ALA A 72 -13.18 -7.63 -6.34
N ALA A 73 -13.96 -8.49 -5.68
CA ALA A 73 -13.45 -9.74 -5.12
C ALA A 73 -12.95 -10.71 -6.19
N GLU A 74 -13.70 -10.92 -7.28
CA GLU A 74 -13.32 -11.79 -8.39
C GLU A 74 -12.02 -11.34 -9.04
N VAL A 75 -11.86 -10.05 -9.32
CA VAL A 75 -10.62 -9.46 -9.88
C VAL A 75 -9.45 -9.66 -8.92
N THR A 76 -9.65 -9.46 -7.62
CA THR A 76 -8.64 -9.67 -6.59
C THR A 76 -8.18 -11.12 -6.52
N ILE A 77 -9.14 -12.06 -6.44
CA ILE A 77 -8.90 -13.50 -6.31
C ILE A 77 -8.18 -14.03 -7.56
N THR A 78 -8.71 -13.73 -8.74
CA THR A 78 -8.13 -14.18 -10.01
C THR A 78 -6.67 -13.76 -10.15
N ALA A 79 -6.34 -12.51 -9.81
CA ALA A 79 -4.97 -12.04 -9.90
C ALA A 79 -4.05 -12.75 -8.90
N ALA A 80 -4.48 -12.89 -7.65
CA ALA A 80 -3.66 -13.52 -6.62
C ALA A 80 -3.39 -15.01 -6.92
N GLU A 81 -4.43 -15.75 -7.36
CA GLU A 81 -4.29 -17.16 -7.73
C GLU A 81 -3.42 -17.37 -8.97
N LYS A 82 -3.66 -16.58 -10.03
CA LYS A 82 -2.90 -16.68 -11.26
C LYS A 82 -1.41 -16.41 -11.07
N LEU A 83 -1.06 -15.44 -10.24
CA LEU A 83 0.33 -15.09 -9.95
C LEU A 83 0.95 -16.00 -8.90
N GLY A 84 0.15 -16.61 -8.04
CA GLY A 84 0.62 -17.48 -6.95
C GLY A 84 1.35 -16.72 -5.85
N VAL A 85 0.94 -15.51 -5.54
CA VAL A 85 1.57 -14.61 -4.53
C VAL A 85 1.29 -15.04 -3.09
N ASP A 86 1.93 -14.37 -2.11
CA ASP A 86 1.75 -14.61 -0.68
C ASP A 86 0.72 -13.66 -0.04
N ALA A 87 0.30 -12.61 -0.74
CA ALA A 87 -0.74 -11.70 -0.28
C ALA A 87 -1.63 -11.20 -1.43
N ALA A 88 -2.89 -10.92 -1.11
CA ALA A 88 -3.87 -10.37 -2.03
C ALA A 88 -4.29 -8.96 -1.61
N ILE A 89 -3.95 -7.95 -2.42
CA ILE A 89 -4.44 -6.59 -2.22
C ILE A 89 -5.82 -6.45 -2.84
N ILE A 90 -6.77 -5.90 -2.08
CA ILE A 90 -8.13 -5.68 -2.57
C ILE A 90 -8.15 -4.78 -3.80
N PHE A 91 -8.97 -5.11 -4.79
CA PHE A 91 -9.18 -4.27 -5.95
C PHE A 91 -10.11 -3.11 -5.59
N ALA A 92 -9.54 -1.91 -5.51
CA ALA A 92 -10.22 -0.65 -5.20
C ALA A 92 -9.44 0.52 -5.81
N ASP A 93 -9.89 1.75 -5.56
CA ASP A 93 -9.19 2.97 -5.97
C ASP A 93 -8.92 3.90 -4.78
N LEU A 94 -7.82 4.66 -4.85
CA LEU A 94 -7.41 5.59 -3.79
C LEU A 94 -8.41 6.71 -3.55
N LEU A 95 -9.15 7.12 -4.58
CA LEU A 95 -10.01 8.31 -4.57
C LEU A 95 -11.46 8.01 -4.13
N LEU A 96 -11.81 6.74 -3.88
CA LEU A 96 -13.17 6.38 -3.42
C LEU A 96 -13.65 7.22 -2.22
N PRO A 97 -12.79 7.59 -1.24
CA PRO A 97 -13.19 8.47 -0.15
C PRO A 97 -13.71 9.85 -0.57
N PHE A 98 -13.38 10.33 -1.77
CA PHE A 98 -13.84 11.65 -2.23
C PHE A 98 -15.34 11.75 -2.33
N GLU A 99 -16.01 10.71 -2.80
CA GLU A 99 -17.46 10.72 -2.97
C GLU A 99 -18.19 10.88 -1.62
N CYS A 100 -17.78 10.12 -0.61
CA CYS A 100 -18.38 10.25 0.73
C CYS A 100 -18.04 11.60 1.40
N MET A 101 -16.95 12.25 0.97
CA MET A 101 -16.60 13.60 1.39
C MET A 101 -17.38 14.70 0.62
N GLY A 102 -18.20 14.32 -0.36
CA GLY A 102 -18.97 15.25 -1.18
C GLY A 102 -18.19 15.86 -2.35
N LEU A 103 -17.11 15.21 -2.77
CA LEU A 103 -16.26 15.64 -3.89
C LEU A 103 -16.35 14.61 -5.04
N PRO A 104 -17.28 14.76 -6.00
CA PRO A 104 -17.41 13.84 -7.11
C PRO A 104 -16.22 13.92 -8.05
N PHE A 105 -15.83 12.76 -8.58
CA PHE A 105 -14.75 12.62 -9.56
C PHE A 105 -15.08 11.55 -10.58
N GLU A 106 -14.38 11.55 -11.70
CA GLU A 106 -14.48 10.52 -12.75
C GLU A 106 -13.09 10.16 -13.31
N PHE A 107 -13.02 9.05 -14.03
CA PHE A 107 -11.81 8.68 -14.79
C PHE A 107 -12.04 8.97 -16.27
N GLN A 108 -11.29 9.93 -16.80
CA GLN A 108 -11.29 10.25 -18.22
C GLN A 108 -10.19 9.48 -18.97
N ALA A 109 -10.51 9.00 -20.17
CA ALA A 109 -9.59 8.24 -21.00
C ALA A 109 -8.38 9.11 -21.38
N GLY A 110 -7.17 8.66 -21.02
CA GLY A 110 -5.93 9.38 -21.31
C GLY A 110 -5.52 10.42 -20.26
N GLU A 111 -6.44 10.93 -19.46
CA GLU A 111 -6.16 12.00 -18.47
C GLU A 111 -6.06 11.48 -17.02
N GLY A 112 -6.64 10.31 -16.73
CA GLY A 112 -6.70 9.77 -15.38
C GLY A 112 -7.91 10.29 -14.59
N PRO A 113 -7.82 10.41 -13.25
CA PRO A 113 -8.90 10.94 -12.43
C PRO A 113 -9.04 12.45 -12.59
N VAL A 114 -10.28 12.93 -12.71
CA VAL A 114 -10.64 14.35 -12.81
C VAL A 114 -11.65 14.69 -11.71
N VAL A 115 -11.32 15.66 -10.88
CA VAL A 115 -12.18 16.23 -9.85
C VAL A 115 -12.81 17.50 -10.43
N HIS A 116 -14.13 17.48 -10.65
CA HIS A 116 -14.83 18.56 -11.34
C HIS A 116 -14.81 19.90 -10.59
N HIS A 117 -14.79 19.86 -9.26
CA HIS A 117 -14.78 21.04 -8.40
C HIS A 117 -13.60 20.97 -7.42
N PRO A 118 -12.38 21.30 -7.89
CA PRO A 118 -11.21 21.22 -7.03
C PRO A 118 -11.31 22.12 -5.80
N VAL A 119 -10.77 21.65 -4.69
CA VAL A 119 -10.73 22.36 -3.40
C VAL A 119 -9.67 23.46 -3.46
N ARG A 120 -10.09 24.72 -3.53
CA ARG A 120 -9.18 25.87 -3.73
C ARG A 120 -9.24 26.91 -2.62
N SER A 121 -10.21 26.81 -1.71
CA SER A 121 -10.45 27.79 -0.67
C SER A 121 -10.77 27.14 0.67
N VAL A 122 -10.65 27.93 1.75
CA VAL A 122 -11.11 27.52 3.10
C VAL A 122 -12.58 27.12 3.08
N ALA A 123 -13.41 27.86 2.34
CA ALA A 123 -14.85 27.56 2.23
C ALA A 123 -15.10 26.19 1.56
N ASP A 124 -14.29 25.79 0.58
CA ASP A 124 -14.41 24.48 -0.05
C ASP A 124 -13.98 23.38 0.94
N ILE A 125 -12.88 23.59 1.70
CA ILE A 125 -12.45 22.66 2.73
C ILE A 125 -13.53 22.46 3.79
N GLN A 126 -14.20 23.55 4.22
CA GLN A 126 -15.25 23.48 5.22
C GLN A 126 -16.46 22.64 4.78
N LYS A 127 -16.79 22.65 3.49
CA LYS A 127 -17.88 21.85 2.90
C LYS A 127 -17.61 20.36 2.85
N LEU A 128 -16.34 19.94 2.89
CA LEU A 128 -15.99 18.51 2.87
C LEU A 128 -16.58 17.80 4.08
N ARG A 129 -17.27 16.70 3.84
CA ARG A 129 -17.93 15.87 4.85
C ARG A 129 -16.96 14.85 5.42
N THR A 130 -17.17 14.48 6.68
CA THR A 130 -16.35 13.48 7.39
C THR A 130 -17.20 12.39 8.07
N ASP A 131 -18.51 12.47 7.94
CA ASP A 131 -19.51 11.65 8.64
C ASP A 131 -20.11 10.52 7.79
N ARG A 132 -19.63 10.33 6.55
CA ARG A 132 -20.23 9.40 5.59
C ARG A 132 -19.29 8.30 5.10
N ALA A 133 -18.20 8.02 5.82
CA ALA A 133 -17.26 6.96 5.45
C ALA A 133 -17.92 5.56 5.38
N SER A 134 -19.05 5.35 6.07
CA SER A 134 -19.86 4.13 5.96
C SER A 134 -20.37 3.83 4.54
N GLU A 135 -20.46 4.84 3.67
CA GLU A 135 -20.85 4.65 2.26
C GLU A 135 -19.81 3.85 1.45
N LEU A 136 -18.59 3.66 1.99
CA LEU A 136 -17.53 2.83 1.41
C LEU A 136 -17.65 1.34 1.77
N GLY A 137 -18.73 0.92 2.42
CA GLY A 137 -18.95 -0.45 2.88
C GLY A 137 -18.86 -1.53 1.79
N TYR A 138 -19.05 -1.16 0.52
CA TYR A 138 -18.86 -2.07 -0.61
C TYR A 138 -17.42 -2.60 -0.73
N VAL A 139 -16.41 -1.84 -0.28
CA VAL A 139 -15.02 -2.34 -0.24
C VAL A 139 -14.85 -3.36 0.89
N ALA A 140 -15.45 -3.12 2.04
CA ALA A 140 -15.46 -4.08 3.15
C ALA A 140 -16.14 -5.40 2.73
N GLU A 141 -17.29 -5.34 2.07
CA GLU A 141 -17.99 -6.53 1.55
C GLU A 141 -17.12 -7.30 0.53
N ALA A 142 -16.38 -6.60 -0.32
CA ALA A 142 -15.44 -7.24 -1.24
C ALA A 142 -14.31 -7.96 -0.49
N ILE A 143 -13.76 -7.36 0.59
CA ILE A 143 -12.76 -7.98 1.45
C ILE A 143 -13.31 -9.23 2.12
N GLU A 144 -14.52 -9.21 2.68
CA GLU A 144 -15.16 -10.38 3.29
C GLU A 144 -15.23 -11.56 2.32
N ARG A 145 -15.57 -11.31 1.04
CA ARG A 145 -15.61 -12.32 -0.02
C ARG A 145 -14.21 -12.90 -0.31
N VAL A 146 -13.19 -12.05 -0.37
CA VAL A 146 -11.79 -12.47 -0.59
C VAL A 146 -11.29 -13.31 0.60
N VAL A 147 -11.56 -12.88 1.84
CA VAL A 147 -11.24 -13.61 3.07
C VAL A 147 -11.92 -14.98 3.09
N ALA A 148 -13.22 -15.04 2.76
CA ALA A 148 -13.98 -16.29 2.70
C ALA A 148 -13.41 -17.26 1.65
N HIS A 149 -12.91 -16.76 0.53
CA HIS A 149 -12.28 -17.56 -0.52
C HIS A 149 -10.94 -18.14 -0.07
N PHE A 150 -10.04 -17.29 0.44
CA PHE A 150 -8.68 -17.70 0.79
C PHE A 150 -8.57 -18.43 2.13
N LYS A 151 -9.48 -18.21 3.07
CA LYS A 151 -9.50 -18.91 4.37
C LYS A 151 -8.13 -18.93 5.06
N ASN A 152 -7.51 -17.76 5.21
CA ASN A 152 -6.18 -17.56 5.80
C ASN A 152 -4.99 -18.16 4.98
N ARG A 153 -5.21 -18.63 3.75
CA ARG A 153 -4.12 -19.11 2.89
C ARG A 153 -3.22 -17.98 2.40
N LEU A 154 -3.77 -16.78 2.20
CA LEU A 154 -3.03 -15.57 1.81
C LEU A 154 -3.29 -14.46 2.81
N GLY A 155 -2.32 -13.56 2.99
CA GLY A 155 -2.53 -12.30 3.69
C GLY A 155 -3.42 -11.37 2.85
N ILE A 156 -4.38 -10.71 3.48
CA ILE A 156 -5.30 -9.78 2.81
C ILE A 156 -4.88 -8.36 3.11
N ILE A 157 -4.60 -7.60 2.06
CA ILE A 157 -4.16 -6.20 2.15
C ILE A 157 -5.33 -5.30 1.80
N GLY A 158 -5.79 -4.54 2.80
CA GLY A 158 -6.58 -3.35 2.58
C GLY A 158 -5.69 -2.14 2.32
N PHE A 159 -6.24 -1.04 1.80
CA PHE A 159 -5.43 0.14 1.58
C PHE A 159 -6.24 1.45 1.57
N CYS A 160 -5.52 2.55 1.69
CA CYS A 160 -6.03 3.89 1.45
C CYS A 160 -4.93 4.80 0.88
N GLY A 161 -5.32 5.95 0.35
CA GLY A 161 -4.36 7.01 0.02
C GLY A 161 -3.86 7.71 1.27
N ALA A 162 -2.64 8.24 1.24
CA ALA A 162 -2.12 9.10 2.28
C ALA A 162 -2.76 10.50 2.22
N PRO A 163 -2.81 11.22 3.35
CA PRO A 163 -3.43 12.56 3.40
C PRO A 163 -2.85 13.53 2.37
N PHE A 164 -1.54 13.57 2.17
CA PHE A 164 -0.90 14.47 1.19
C PHE A 164 -1.31 14.14 -0.25
N THR A 165 -1.21 12.87 -0.65
CA THR A 165 -1.57 12.45 -2.01
C THR A 165 -3.03 12.74 -2.30
N LEU A 166 -3.95 12.46 -1.37
CA LEU A 166 -5.37 12.73 -1.55
C LEU A 166 -5.68 14.23 -1.56
N ALA A 167 -5.10 15.01 -0.63
CA ALA A 167 -5.24 16.46 -0.63
C ALA A 167 -4.76 17.07 -1.95
N SER A 168 -3.65 16.56 -2.48
CA SER A 168 -3.11 17.01 -3.77
C SER A 168 -4.08 16.73 -4.92
N TYR A 169 -4.70 15.54 -5.00
CA TYR A 169 -5.74 15.26 -6.00
C TYR A 169 -6.95 16.17 -5.84
N MET A 170 -7.41 16.41 -4.60
CA MET A 170 -8.52 17.32 -4.33
C MET A 170 -8.25 18.75 -4.80
N ILE A 171 -7.01 19.23 -4.57
CA ILE A 171 -6.61 20.62 -4.85
C ILE A 171 -6.24 20.81 -6.31
N GLU A 172 -5.42 19.93 -6.90
CA GLU A 172 -5.01 20.05 -8.30
C GLU A 172 -6.16 19.75 -9.26
N GLY A 173 -7.12 18.91 -8.86
CA GLY A 173 -8.24 18.50 -9.68
C GLY A 173 -7.96 17.27 -10.53
N GLY A 174 -6.75 16.73 -10.46
CA GLY A 174 -6.26 15.60 -11.25
C GLY A 174 -4.77 15.40 -11.09
N GLY A 175 -4.12 14.80 -12.09
CA GLY A 175 -2.65 14.67 -12.12
C GLY A 175 -1.95 16.03 -12.16
N SER A 176 -0.85 16.19 -11.43
CA SER A 176 -0.06 17.41 -11.42
C SER A 176 1.43 17.10 -11.52
N ARG A 177 2.15 17.97 -12.24
CA ARG A 177 3.61 17.86 -12.36
C ARG A 177 4.35 18.69 -11.30
N ASN A 178 3.82 19.88 -10.99
CA ASN A 178 4.50 20.86 -10.15
C ASN A 178 3.77 21.12 -8.82
N TYR A 179 2.55 20.62 -8.64
CA TYR A 179 1.75 20.78 -7.43
C TYR A 179 1.59 22.25 -7.00
N ILE A 180 1.37 23.14 -7.98
CA ILE A 180 1.38 24.60 -7.77
C ILE A 180 0.29 25.00 -6.77
N HIS A 181 -0.93 24.52 -6.97
CA HIS A 181 -2.06 24.87 -6.09
C HIS A 181 -1.90 24.27 -4.70
N THR A 182 -1.47 23.01 -4.63
CA THR A 182 -1.21 22.29 -3.38
C THR A 182 -0.16 23.00 -2.55
N LYS A 183 1.01 23.24 -3.11
CA LYS A 183 2.11 23.92 -2.39
C LYS A 183 1.77 25.37 -2.05
N THR A 184 1.04 26.06 -2.92
CA THR A 184 0.57 27.41 -2.61
C THR A 184 -0.35 27.44 -1.41
N LEU A 185 -1.30 26.49 -1.28
CA LEU A 185 -2.16 26.38 -0.12
C LEU A 185 -1.35 26.03 1.15
N MET A 186 -0.41 25.09 1.05
CA MET A 186 0.48 24.72 2.17
C MET A 186 1.23 25.94 2.72
N TYR A 187 1.83 26.73 1.84
CA TYR A 187 2.70 27.84 2.24
C TYR A 187 1.93 29.08 2.67
N ARG A 188 0.84 29.41 1.96
CA ARG A 188 0.10 30.65 2.21
C ARG A 188 -0.98 30.52 3.28
N GLN A 189 -1.53 29.32 3.46
CA GLN A 189 -2.65 29.06 4.33
C GLN A 189 -2.44 27.77 5.17
N PRO A 190 -1.38 27.70 5.99
CA PRO A 190 -1.03 26.46 6.71
C PRO A 190 -2.13 25.96 7.67
N ALA A 191 -2.97 26.86 8.18
CA ALA A 191 -4.11 26.46 9.01
C ALA A 191 -5.20 25.77 8.19
N ALA A 192 -5.49 26.26 6.97
CA ALA A 192 -6.43 25.63 6.04
C ALA A 192 -5.91 24.28 5.54
N TRP A 193 -4.62 24.21 5.21
CA TRP A 193 -3.94 22.97 4.86
C TRP A 193 -4.10 21.91 5.96
N ARG A 194 -3.80 22.28 7.20
CA ARG A 194 -3.95 21.38 8.37
C ARG A 194 -5.38 20.89 8.53
N LEU A 195 -6.36 21.80 8.43
CA LEU A 195 -7.78 21.45 8.50
C LEU A 195 -8.18 20.41 7.42
N LEU A 196 -7.65 20.56 6.20
CA LEU A 196 -7.90 19.59 5.11
C LEU A 196 -7.34 18.21 5.46
N LEU A 197 -6.08 18.16 5.92
CA LEU A 197 -5.45 16.89 6.31
C LEU A 197 -6.15 16.23 7.50
N ASP A 198 -6.59 17.00 8.50
CA ASP A 198 -7.33 16.50 9.66
C ASP A 198 -8.66 15.86 9.23
N LYS A 199 -9.40 16.48 8.30
CA LYS A 199 -10.62 15.91 7.74
C LYS A 199 -10.34 14.60 6.98
N LEU A 200 -9.27 14.56 6.20
CA LEU A 200 -8.84 13.33 5.51
C LEU A 200 -8.49 12.22 6.52
N VAL A 201 -7.73 12.52 7.57
CA VAL A 201 -7.38 11.53 8.59
C VAL A 201 -8.62 10.91 9.22
N VAL A 202 -9.66 11.71 9.53
CA VAL A 202 -10.92 11.20 10.10
C VAL A 202 -11.58 10.19 9.17
N VAL A 203 -11.73 10.52 7.88
CA VAL A 203 -12.38 9.64 6.90
C VAL A 203 -11.54 8.39 6.62
N LEU A 204 -10.22 8.55 6.46
CA LEU A 204 -9.32 7.45 6.15
C LEU A 204 -9.18 6.44 7.29
N ARG A 205 -9.19 6.92 8.54
CA ARG A 205 -9.22 6.05 9.72
C ARG A 205 -10.48 5.17 9.72
N GLU A 206 -11.64 5.77 9.49
CA GLU A 206 -12.90 5.04 9.46
C GLU A 206 -12.96 4.05 8.29
N TYR A 207 -12.47 4.47 7.13
CA TYR A 207 -12.37 3.60 5.96
C TYR A 207 -11.42 2.41 6.19
N ALA A 208 -10.27 2.64 6.84
CA ALA A 208 -9.36 1.56 7.21
C ALA A 208 -9.99 0.64 8.28
N ALA A 209 -10.74 1.19 9.24
CA ALA A 209 -11.42 0.41 10.27
C ALA A 209 -12.45 -0.56 9.67
N GLN A 210 -13.22 -0.15 8.66
CA GLN A 210 -14.15 -1.03 7.95
C GLN A 210 -13.41 -2.16 7.22
N GLN A 211 -12.28 -1.87 6.58
CA GLN A 211 -11.48 -2.88 5.89
C GLN A 211 -10.88 -3.91 6.87
N VAL A 212 -10.39 -3.46 8.03
CA VAL A 212 -9.87 -4.35 9.09
C VAL A 212 -11.00 -5.18 9.69
N ALA A 213 -12.15 -4.58 9.96
CA ALA A 213 -13.32 -5.30 10.47
C ALA A 213 -13.82 -6.39 9.50
N ALA A 214 -13.66 -6.17 8.19
CA ALA A 214 -13.96 -7.14 7.13
C ALA A 214 -12.91 -8.23 6.97
N GLY A 215 -11.77 -8.14 7.69
CA GLY A 215 -10.72 -9.15 7.74
C GLY A 215 -9.47 -8.85 6.94
N ALA A 216 -9.19 -7.56 6.64
CA ALA A 216 -7.87 -7.18 6.15
C ALA A 216 -6.81 -7.39 7.24
N ASP A 217 -5.72 -8.07 6.91
CA ASP A 217 -4.62 -8.41 7.82
C ASP A 217 -3.58 -7.30 7.93
N VAL A 218 -3.49 -6.46 6.91
CA VAL A 218 -2.52 -5.37 6.78
C VAL A 218 -3.20 -4.20 6.05
N ILE A 219 -2.89 -2.98 6.42
CA ILE A 219 -3.31 -1.79 5.67
C ILE A 219 -2.10 -1.14 5.02
N GLN A 220 -2.18 -0.92 3.69
CA GLN A 220 -1.17 -0.13 2.98
C GLN A 220 -1.67 1.30 2.75
N ILE A 221 -0.84 2.27 3.14
CA ILE A 221 -1.07 3.71 2.93
C ILE A 221 -0.21 4.16 1.76
N PHE A 222 -0.84 4.63 0.68
CA PHE A 222 -0.16 5.06 -0.53
C PHE A 222 0.06 6.57 -0.56
N ASP A 223 1.31 7.00 -0.50
CA ASP A 223 1.71 8.41 -0.66
C ASP A 223 2.48 8.63 -1.95
N SER A 224 1.82 8.33 -3.06
CA SER A 224 2.42 8.27 -4.40
C SER A 224 3.07 9.59 -4.84
N TRP A 225 2.69 10.71 -4.24
CA TRP A 225 3.15 12.04 -4.64
C TRP A 225 4.08 12.71 -3.64
N ALA A 226 4.40 12.05 -2.51
CA ALA A 226 5.29 12.60 -1.47
C ALA A 226 6.68 13.02 -2.00
N GLY A 227 7.18 12.31 -3.02
CA GLY A 227 8.47 12.64 -3.65
C GLY A 227 8.55 14.03 -4.29
N ALA A 228 7.41 14.72 -4.48
CA ALA A 228 7.39 16.11 -4.92
C ALA A 228 7.85 17.12 -3.85
N LEU A 229 8.08 16.66 -2.61
CA LEU A 229 8.38 17.50 -1.45
C LEU A 229 9.87 17.51 -1.11
N SER A 230 10.33 18.62 -0.57
CA SER A 230 11.57 18.64 0.20
C SER A 230 11.40 17.90 1.54
N VAL A 231 12.52 17.50 2.15
CA VAL A 231 12.50 16.87 3.48
C VAL A 231 11.87 17.81 4.53
N ALA A 232 12.15 19.10 4.45
CA ALA A 232 11.58 20.11 5.34
C ALA A 232 10.06 20.21 5.16
N ASP A 233 9.59 20.38 3.91
CA ASP A 233 8.15 20.43 3.63
C ASP A 233 7.41 19.17 4.07
N TYR A 234 8.01 18.01 3.85
CA TYR A 234 7.42 16.75 4.31
C TYR A 234 7.27 16.74 5.83
N ARG A 235 8.30 17.13 6.58
CA ARG A 235 8.25 17.16 8.05
C ARG A 235 7.25 18.20 8.60
N ASP A 236 7.22 19.37 7.99
CA ASP A 236 6.39 20.47 8.50
C ASP A 236 4.91 20.31 8.13
N PHE A 237 4.62 19.84 6.93
CA PHE A 237 3.27 19.88 6.37
C PHE A 237 2.59 18.52 6.20
N VAL A 238 3.33 17.42 6.19
CA VAL A 238 2.77 16.09 5.86
C VAL A 238 2.93 15.09 6.99
N LEU A 239 4.13 14.96 7.54
CA LEU A 239 4.45 14.01 8.59
C LEU A 239 3.48 14.02 9.78
N PRO A 240 3.03 15.17 10.33
CA PRO A 240 2.14 15.18 11.49
C PRO A 240 0.82 14.42 11.24
N ALA A 241 0.16 14.68 10.12
CA ALA A 241 -1.12 14.05 9.78
C ALA A 241 -0.93 12.56 9.43
N THR A 242 0.12 12.23 8.66
CA THR A 242 0.43 10.85 8.29
C THR A 242 0.76 10.00 9.52
N LYS A 243 1.52 10.55 10.46
CA LYS A 243 1.85 9.89 11.73
C LYS A 243 0.59 9.59 12.57
N VAL A 244 -0.37 10.52 12.60
CA VAL A 244 -1.65 10.28 13.27
C VAL A 244 -2.39 9.15 12.58
N LEU A 245 -2.52 9.16 11.23
CA LEU A 245 -3.21 8.11 10.49
C LEU A 245 -2.56 6.74 10.72
N VAL A 246 -1.23 6.63 10.62
CA VAL A 246 -0.49 5.39 10.87
C VAL A 246 -0.81 4.84 12.25
N ARG A 247 -0.70 5.67 13.30
CA ARG A 247 -0.99 5.26 14.68
C ARG A 247 -2.44 4.81 14.87
N GLU A 248 -3.41 5.53 14.30
CA GLU A 248 -4.83 5.20 14.41
C GLU A 248 -5.15 3.87 13.70
N VAL A 249 -4.49 3.58 12.57
CA VAL A 249 -4.65 2.30 11.86
C VAL A 249 -3.97 1.17 12.65
N GLN A 250 -2.77 1.36 13.19
CA GLN A 250 -2.10 0.38 14.05
C GLN A 250 -2.92 0.05 15.29
N ALA A 251 -3.65 1.03 15.84
CA ALA A 251 -4.55 0.82 16.98
C ALA A 251 -5.71 -0.15 16.68
N LEU A 252 -6.00 -0.42 15.39
CA LEU A 252 -6.95 -1.46 14.96
C LEU A 252 -6.37 -2.89 15.11
N GLY A 253 -5.08 -3.02 15.44
CA GLY A 253 -4.41 -4.29 15.67
C GLY A 253 -3.80 -4.92 14.41
N VAL A 254 -3.55 -4.15 13.36
CA VAL A 254 -2.94 -4.62 12.10
C VAL A 254 -1.65 -3.84 11.79
N PRO A 255 -0.67 -4.47 11.14
CA PRO A 255 0.52 -3.76 10.65
C PRO A 255 0.16 -2.76 9.54
N VAL A 256 0.95 -1.70 9.45
CA VAL A 256 0.82 -0.66 8.43
C VAL A 256 2.04 -0.66 7.51
N ILE A 257 1.78 -0.72 6.20
CA ILE A 257 2.77 -0.46 5.15
C ILE A 257 2.58 0.98 4.67
N TYR A 258 3.63 1.78 4.69
CA TYR A 258 3.62 3.14 4.15
C TYR A 258 4.54 3.21 2.93
N PHE A 259 3.99 3.58 1.77
CA PHE A 259 4.70 3.57 0.49
C PHE A 259 4.60 4.93 -0.21
N GLY A 260 5.74 5.43 -0.68
CA GLY A 260 5.84 6.60 -1.54
C GLY A 260 6.68 6.32 -2.78
N VAL A 261 6.54 7.14 -3.79
CA VAL A 261 7.33 7.10 -5.03
C VAL A 261 8.29 8.30 -5.05
N ASP A 262 9.51 8.09 -5.53
CA ASP A 262 10.55 9.14 -5.60
C ASP A 262 10.94 9.68 -4.21
N THR A 263 10.93 8.80 -3.20
CA THR A 263 11.05 9.17 -1.79
C THR A 263 12.39 8.80 -1.16
N ALA A 264 13.41 8.45 -1.95
CA ALA A 264 14.71 8.03 -1.40
C ALA A 264 15.29 9.04 -0.39
N SER A 265 15.19 10.35 -0.68
CA SER A 265 15.64 11.42 0.22
C SER A 265 14.75 11.61 1.45
N LEU A 266 13.49 11.14 1.39
CA LEU A 266 12.50 11.28 2.45
C LEU A 266 12.50 10.10 3.43
N LEU A 267 13.15 8.99 3.11
CA LEU A 267 13.07 7.75 3.89
C LEU A 267 13.30 7.95 5.41
N PRO A 268 14.32 8.70 5.87
CA PRO A 268 14.50 8.95 7.29
C PRO A 268 13.31 9.68 7.93
N ALA A 269 12.71 10.64 7.22
CA ALA A 269 11.51 11.36 7.71
C ALA A 269 10.26 10.48 7.64
N MET A 270 10.12 9.64 6.60
CA MET A 270 9.03 8.68 6.50
C MET A 270 9.05 7.65 7.64
N ARG A 271 10.24 7.25 8.11
CA ARG A 271 10.37 6.39 9.30
C ARG A 271 9.74 7.01 10.55
N GLU A 272 9.77 8.33 10.68
CA GLU A 272 9.19 9.04 11.82
C GLU A 272 7.67 8.88 11.92
N THR A 273 6.99 8.40 10.86
CA THR A 273 5.56 8.05 10.89
C THR A 273 5.27 6.90 11.83
N GLY A 274 6.26 6.02 12.08
CA GLY A 274 6.11 4.83 12.89
C GLY A 274 5.47 3.64 12.18
N ALA A 275 5.36 3.66 10.84
CA ALA A 275 4.86 2.52 10.06
C ALA A 275 5.72 1.27 10.28
N ASP A 276 5.09 0.09 10.30
CA ASP A 276 5.75 -1.19 10.51
C ASP A 276 6.63 -1.57 9.32
N VAL A 277 6.19 -1.18 8.11
CA VAL A 277 6.87 -1.46 6.85
C VAL A 277 6.98 -0.17 6.03
N LEU A 278 8.15 0.13 5.50
CA LEU A 278 8.32 1.17 4.49
C LEU A 278 8.50 0.54 3.10
N GLY A 279 7.68 0.97 2.15
CA GLY A 279 7.83 0.60 0.75
C GLY A 279 8.89 1.48 0.09
N LEU A 280 9.85 0.84 -0.57
CA LEU A 280 10.93 1.51 -1.31
C LEU A 280 10.63 1.47 -2.80
N ASP A 281 10.84 2.59 -3.49
CA ASP A 281 10.83 2.58 -4.94
C ASP A 281 12.18 2.06 -5.51
N TRP A 282 12.23 1.84 -6.81
CA TRP A 282 13.40 1.20 -7.47
C TRP A 282 14.62 2.11 -7.63
N ARG A 283 14.50 3.41 -7.30
CA ARG A 283 15.58 4.42 -7.51
C ARG A 283 16.66 4.37 -6.45
N VAL A 284 16.43 3.67 -5.37
CA VAL A 284 17.42 3.45 -4.31
C VAL A 284 17.72 1.95 -4.18
N PRO A 285 18.98 1.52 -4.10
CA PRO A 285 19.31 0.14 -3.75
C PRO A 285 18.64 -0.28 -2.44
N LEU A 286 18.10 -1.51 -2.38
CA LEU A 286 17.34 -1.97 -1.22
C LEU A 286 18.12 -1.86 0.09
N ASP A 287 19.39 -2.26 0.07
CA ASP A 287 20.27 -2.22 1.26
C ASP A 287 20.60 -0.79 1.70
N GLU A 288 20.76 0.14 0.76
CA GLU A 288 21.00 1.55 1.08
C GLU A 288 19.73 2.20 1.65
N GLY A 289 18.58 1.95 1.03
CA GLY A 289 17.30 2.40 1.55
C GLY A 289 17.05 1.87 2.96
N TRP A 290 17.24 0.55 3.19
CA TRP A 290 17.01 -0.04 4.51
C TRP A 290 18.03 0.42 5.56
N ARG A 291 19.28 0.63 5.17
CA ARG A 291 20.31 1.20 6.04
C ARG A 291 19.99 2.64 6.46
N SER A 292 19.45 3.46 5.56
CA SER A 292 19.01 4.83 5.88
C SER A 292 17.88 4.87 6.92
N LEU A 293 17.21 3.73 7.14
CA LEU A 293 16.19 3.51 8.16
C LEU A 293 16.77 2.87 9.43
N ASP A 294 18.09 2.75 9.56
CA ASP A 294 18.79 2.03 10.65
C ASP A 294 18.26 0.59 10.84
N TYR A 295 17.70 -0.01 9.80
CA TYR A 295 17.00 -1.30 9.85
C TYR A 295 15.90 -1.38 10.93
N ALA A 296 15.32 -0.25 11.32
CA ALA A 296 14.38 -0.14 12.44
C ALA A 296 12.97 -0.64 12.12
N CYS A 297 12.61 -0.70 10.83
CA CYS A 297 11.32 -1.23 10.36
C CYS A 297 11.55 -2.29 9.27
N ALA A 298 10.48 -3.00 8.90
CA ALA A 298 10.47 -3.85 7.71
C ALA A 298 10.51 -2.99 6.44
N VAL A 299 10.94 -3.58 5.31
CA VAL A 299 10.90 -2.93 4.00
C VAL A 299 10.21 -3.79 2.96
N GLN A 300 9.53 -3.12 2.04
CA GLN A 300 8.87 -3.73 0.89
C GLN A 300 9.46 -3.16 -0.40
N GLY A 301 9.78 -4.03 -1.34
CA GLY A 301 10.27 -3.61 -2.66
C GLY A 301 11.39 -4.50 -3.17
N ASN A 302 12.16 -4.04 -4.19
CA ASN A 302 11.92 -2.80 -4.92
C ASN A 302 12.35 -2.95 -6.40
N LEU A 303 11.91 -4.05 -7.05
CA LEU A 303 12.25 -4.27 -8.46
C LEU A 303 11.63 -3.17 -9.34
N ASP A 304 12.43 -2.62 -10.27
CA ASP A 304 11.90 -1.72 -11.30
C ASP A 304 10.85 -2.46 -12.13
N PRO A 305 9.60 -1.96 -12.21
CA PRO A 305 8.55 -2.62 -12.98
C PRO A 305 8.87 -2.75 -14.47
N ILE A 306 9.74 -1.91 -15.03
CA ILE A 306 10.15 -2.01 -16.44
C ILE A 306 11.07 -3.20 -16.68
N THR A 307 11.74 -3.71 -15.66
CA THR A 307 12.50 -4.98 -15.76
C THR A 307 11.63 -6.15 -16.20
N LEU A 308 10.31 -6.10 -15.94
CA LEU A 308 9.36 -7.16 -16.37
C LEU A 308 9.17 -7.25 -17.88
N PHE A 309 9.70 -6.31 -18.66
CA PHE A 309 9.73 -6.38 -20.13
C PHE A 309 11.02 -7.01 -20.69
N ALA A 310 11.97 -7.32 -19.80
CA ALA A 310 13.24 -7.88 -20.19
C ALA A 310 13.16 -9.42 -20.39
N GLU A 311 14.23 -9.98 -20.95
CA GLU A 311 14.40 -11.43 -21.04
C GLU A 311 14.45 -12.06 -19.63
N PRO A 312 13.95 -13.29 -19.48
CA PRO A 312 13.87 -13.96 -18.17
C PRO A 312 15.19 -14.01 -17.38
N GLU A 313 16.32 -14.09 -18.07
CA GLU A 313 17.63 -14.16 -17.41
C GLU A 313 17.99 -12.85 -16.71
N LEU A 314 17.71 -11.69 -17.32
CA LEU A 314 17.90 -10.39 -16.67
C LEU A 314 16.95 -10.24 -15.48
N ILE A 315 15.68 -10.65 -15.62
CA ILE A 315 14.70 -10.63 -14.50
C ILE A 315 15.24 -11.48 -13.35
N ARG A 316 15.72 -12.69 -13.63
CA ARG A 316 16.31 -13.61 -12.66
C ARG A 316 17.48 -12.96 -11.92
N GLN A 317 18.40 -12.34 -12.66
CA GLN A 317 19.54 -11.63 -12.11
C GLN A 317 19.10 -10.53 -11.15
N ARG A 318 18.17 -9.65 -11.54
CA ARG A 318 17.70 -8.54 -10.72
C ARG A 318 16.98 -9.02 -9.44
N VAL A 319 16.20 -10.08 -9.52
CA VAL A 319 15.58 -10.69 -8.33
C VAL A 319 16.64 -11.18 -7.35
N ARG A 320 17.70 -11.86 -7.84
CA ARG A 320 18.82 -12.32 -7.00
C ARG A 320 19.57 -11.17 -6.34
N GLU A 321 19.83 -10.09 -7.09
CA GLU A 321 20.50 -8.89 -6.58
C GLU A 321 19.72 -8.27 -5.41
N ILE A 322 18.39 -8.09 -5.56
CA ILE A 322 17.55 -7.54 -4.50
C ILE A 322 17.50 -8.46 -3.27
N LEU A 323 17.35 -9.77 -3.46
CA LEU A 323 17.36 -10.72 -2.34
C LEU A 323 18.72 -10.76 -1.64
N ALA A 324 19.81 -10.64 -2.38
CA ALA A 324 21.17 -10.57 -1.81
C ALA A 324 21.36 -9.29 -0.97
N GLN A 325 20.81 -8.15 -1.40
CA GLN A 325 20.84 -6.90 -0.64
C GLN A 325 20.07 -7.01 0.68
N ALA A 326 18.99 -7.78 0.73
CA ALA A 326 18.27 -8.06 1.97
C ALA A 326 19.08 -8.87 2.98
N THR A 327 20.09 -9.63 2.53
CA THR A 327 21.03 -10.42 3.34
C THR A 327 20.37 -11.37 4.36
N GLY A 328 19.16 -11.88 4.04
CA GLY A 328 18.40 -12.75 4.93
C GLY A 328 17.88 -12.06 6.21
N ARG A 329 17.87 -10.73 6.28
CA ARG A 329 17.28 -10.02 7.44
C ARG A 329 15.77 -10.25 7.52
N PRO A 330 15.20 -10.46 8.73
CA PRO A 330 13.77 -10.49 8.93
C PRO A 330 13.14 -9.14 8.57
N GLY A 331 12.02 -9.16 7.81
CA GLY A 331 11.27 -7.96 7.45
C GLY A 331 11.44 -7.51 6.01
N HIS A 332 12.02 -8.32 5.11
CA HIS A 332 11.95 -8.05 3.68
C HIS A 332 10.69 -8.67 3.07
N ILE A 333 9.94 -7.86 2.33
CA ILE A 333 8.79 -8.26 1.51
C ILE A 333 9.14 -7.91 0.06
N PHE A 334 9.25 -8.92 -0.81
CA PHE A 334 9.55 -8.65 -2.22
C PHE A 334 8.35 -8.04 -2.93
N ASN A 335 8.58 -6.96 -3.62
CA ASN A 335 7.60 -6.27 -4.47
C ASN A 335 8.33 -5.51 -5.58
N LEU A 336 7.57 -4.88 -6.47
CA LEU A 336 8.09 -3.87 -7.36
C LEU A 336 8.23 -2.53 -6.64
N GLY A 337 9.06 -1.65 -7.16
CA GLY A 337 9.18 -0.26 -6.68
C GLY A 337 8.05 0.66 -7.15
N HIS A 338 7.13 0.17 -7.98
CA HIS A 338 5.88 0.82 -8.41
C HIS A 338 4.90 -0.25 -8.92
N GLY A 339 3.70 0.16 -9.30
CA GLY A 339 2.69 -0.77 -9.85
C GLY A 339 3.09 -1.36 -11.20
N ILE A 340 2.67 -2.61 -11.47
CA ILE A 340 2.80 -3.24 -12.78
C ILE A 340 2.20 -2.33 -13.85
N VAL A 341 2.90 -2.14 -14.96
CA VAL A 341 2.46 -1.29 -16.07
C VAL A 341 1.69 -2.08 -17.11
N PRO A 342 0.78 -1.43 -17.87
CA PRO A 342 0.10 -2.08 -18.98
C PRO A 342 1.07 -2.67 -20.02
N GLY A 343 0.72 -3.83 -20.57
CA GLY A 343 1.57 -4.52 -21.56
C GLY A 343 2.66 -5.41 -20.97
N THR A 344 2.83 -5.44 -19.65
CA THR A 344 3.75 -6.38 -18.98
C THR A 344 3.34 -7.82 -19.30
N PRO A 345 4.26 -8.71 -19.73
CA PRO A 345 3.98 -10.13 -19.90
C PRO A 345 3.63 -10.78 -18.55
N VAL A 346 2.48 -11.47 -18.50
CA VAL A 346 2.02 -12.11 -17.25
C VAL A 346 2.99 -13.20 -16.81
N GLU A 347 3.56 -13.92 -17.75
CA GLU A 347 4.57 -14.96 -17.54
C GLU A 347 5.83 -14.42 -16.86
N ASN A 348 6.23 -13.20 -17.15
CA ASN A 348 7.38 -12.55 -16.50
C ASN A 348 7.06 -12.20 -15.04
N VAL A 349 5.84 -11.78 -14.73
CA VAL A 349 5.40 -11.56 -13.34
C VAL A 349 5.39 -12.88 -12.56
N GLN A 350 4.89 -13.96 -13.17
CA GLN A 350 4.92 -15.31 -12.59
C GLN A 350 6.35 -15.82 -12.40
N ALA A 351 7.25 -15.54 -13.35
CA ALA A 351 8.66 -15.87 -13.25
C ALA A 351 9.33 -15.20 -12.03
N VAL A 352 9.01 -13.94 -11.75
CA VAL A 352 9.51 -13.27 -10.54
C VAL A 352 9.09 -14.02 -9.28
N VAL A 353 7.83 -14.43 -9.15
CA VAL A 353 7.37 -15.23 -7.98
C VAL A 353 8.18 -16.51 -7.84
N LYS A 354 8.41 -17.21 -8.97
CA LYS A 354 9.24 -18.43 -9.00
C LYS A 354 10.68 -18.13 -8.54
N PHE A 355 11.31 -17.09 -9.08
CA PHE A 355 12.69 -16.74 -8.74
C PHE A 355 12.83 -16.29 -7.28
N VAL A 356 11.87 -15.52 -6.75
CA VAL A 356 11.87 -15.17 -5.34
C VAL A 356 11.83 -16.42 -4.47
N ARG A 357 11.00 -17.41 -4.80
CA ARG A 357 10.91 -18.67 -4.07
C ARG A 357 12.18 -19.51 -4.17
N GLU A 358 12.81 -19.51 -5.34
CA GLU A 358 14.03 -20.27 -5.61
C GLU A 358 15.25 -19.71 -4.87
N TYR A 359 15.37 -18.38 -4.79
CA TYR A 359 16.56 -17.71 -4.26
C TYR A 359 16.42 -17.14 -2.85
N SER A 360 15.22 -17.16 -2.26
CA SER A 360 15.04 -16.74 -0.87
C SER A 360 15.73 -17.69 0.10
N GLN A 361 16.36 -17.09 1.10
CA GLN A 361 16.92 -17.83 2.25
C GLN A 361 15.99 -17.68 3.45
N PRO A 362 15.92 -18.70 4.34
CA PRO A 362 15.24 -18.55 5.63
C PRO A 362 15.87 -17.41 6.43
N THR A 363 15.04 -16.60 7.08
CA THR A 363 15.53 -15.54 7.94
C THR A 363 15.80 -16.07 9.33
N PRO A 364 16.98 -15.77 9.94
CA PRO A 364 17.30 -16.26 11.27
C PRO A 364 16.36 -15.67 12.33
N SER A 365 16.13 -16.43 13.40
CA SER A 365 15.52 -15.88 14.62
C SER A 365 16.38 -14.72 15.14
N PRO A 366 15.78 -13.63 15.65
CA PRO A 366 16.55 -12.60 16.31
C PRO A 366 17.37 -13.27 17.42
N LEU A 367 18.69 -13.09 17.39
CA LEU A 367 19.55 -13.51 18.48
C LEU A 367 19.02 -12.80 19.73
N ILE A 368 18.47 -13.58 20.65
CA ILE A 368 18.22 -13.11 22.01
C ILE A 368 19.59 -12.67 22.50
N GLY A 369 19.78 -11.36 22.68
CA GLY A 369 21.04 -10.80 23.09
C GLY A 369 21.53 -11.53 24.34
N GLY A 370 22.51 -12.40 24.15
CA GLY A 370 23.25 -12.98 25.26
C GLY A 370 23.88 -11.83 26.00
N ALA A 371 23.44 -11.59 27.21
CA ALA A 371 24.16 -10.82 28.20
C ALA A 371 25.58 -11.45 28.27
N ARG A 372 26.55 -10.75 27.71
CA ARG A 372 27.94 -11.04 28.06
C ARG A 372 28.18 -10.30 29.38
N GLY A 373 28.42 -11.10 30.41
CA GLY A 373 28.89 -10.68 31.70
C GLY A 373 30.27 -9.98 31.64
#